data_55fbb9ea953b4a8a8237e5f912bdf095
#
_entry.id   55fbb9ea953b4a8a8237e5f912bdf095
#
_cell.length_a   1.000
_cell.length_b   1.000
_cell.length_c   1.000
_cell.angle_alpha   90.00
_cell.angle_beta   90.00
_cell.angle_gamma   90.00
#
_symmetry.space_group_name_H-M   'P 1'
#
loop_
_entity.id
_entity.type
_entity.pdbx_description
1 polymer ?
#
loop_
_entity_poly.entity_id
_entity_poly.type
_entity_poly.pdbx_seq_one_letter_code
_entity_poly.pdbx_strand_id
1 'polypeptide(L)'
;MLVKNIEQKIKVNKAVSIATVLFAVFIVIVGFYFSYKMVQDSRRSIYVIDNGVPILVKQTDELLNRPVEYKSQVELFHRLFFTLAPDDKYIKENAEKSLYLIDDSGKKEYANLREKGFYNQIISSNSMVTTQADSIKIDLEKNKFIYYGKEMINRKSSVIKRKLITEGNFDDIIRSPNNPHGVILKNWRILDNSEISNESKYSPL
;
A
#
# COMPACT_ATOMS: atom_id res chain seq x y z
N MET A 1 2.53 82.33 14.12
CA MET A 1 2.80 81.08 14.87
C MET A 1 1.67 80.03 14.81
N LEU A 2 0.38 80.43 14.73
CA LEU A 2 -0.76 79.52 14.68
C LEU A 2 -0.84 78.64 13.44
N VAL A 3 -0.51 79.16 12.24
CA VAL A 3 -0.60 78.43 10.96
C VAL A 3 0.42 77.27 10.89
N LYS A 4 1.65 77.45 11.40
CA LYS A 4 2.67 76.43 11.43
C LYS A 4 2.29 75.23 12.30
N ASN A 5 1.52 75.44 13.38
CA ASN A 5 1.00 74.42 14.27
C ASN A 5 -0.12 73.59 13.63
N ILE A 6 -0.95 74.21 12.79
CA ILE A 6 -2.03 73.57 12.09
C ILE A 6 -1.48 72.61 10.98
N GLU A 7 -0.51 73.07 10.20
CA GLU A 7 0.12 72.23 9.17
C GLU A 7 0.83 71.00 9.77
N GLN A 8 1.54 71.19 10.89
CA GLN A 8 2.14 70.07 11.59
C GLN A 8 1.13 69.06 12.12
N LYS A 9 0.02 69.53 12.71
CA LYS A 9 -1.10 68.64 13.14
C LYS A 9 -1.71 67.87 11.99
N ILE A 10 -1.91 68.50 10.83
CA ILE A 10 -2.42 67.82 9.62
C ILE A 10 -1.46 66.74 9.14
N LYS A 11 -0.13 67.04 9.07
CA LYS A 11 0.88 66.07 8.68
C LYS A 11 0.95 64.85 9.63
N VAL A 12 0.89 65.12 10.95
CA VAL A 12 0.90 64.04 11.94
C VAL A 12 -0.39 63.20 11.83
N ASN A 13 -1.56 63.82 11.70
CA ASN A 13 -2.82 63.11 11.56
C ASN A 13 -2.86 62.25 10.32
N LYS A 14 -2.33 62.77 9.19
CA LYS A 14 -2.21 62.00 7.95
C LYS A 14 -1.27 60.81 8.09
N ALA A 15 -0.12 61.00 8.78
CA ALA A 15 0.82 59.93 9.05
C ALA A 15 0.23 58.83 9.95
N VAL A 16 -0.50 59.24 11.01
CA VAL A 16 -1.20 58.30 11.90
C VAL A 16 -2.29 57.54 11.17
N SER A 17 -3.09 58.20 10.31
CA SER A 17 -4.15 57.54 9.52
C SER A 17 -3.52 56.49 8.56
N ILE A 18 -2.44 56.84 7.89
CA ILE A 18 -1.75 55.90 6.97
C ILE A 18 -1.18 54.73 7.79
N ALA A 19 -0.54 54.98 8.94
CA ALA A 19 -0.02 53.91 9.78
C ALA A 19 -1.12 52.98 10.30
N THR A 20 -2.29 53.51 10.68
CA THR A 20 -3.44 52.72 11.13
C THR A 20 -3.97 51.82 10.00
N VAL A 21 -4.07 52.36 8.77
CA VAL A 21 -4.52 51.55 7.61
C VAL A 21 -3.51 50.44 7.30
N LEU A 22 -2.22 50.75 7.28
CA LEU A 22 -1.18 49.74 7.06
C LEU A 22 -1.16 48.65 8.14
N PHE A 23 -1.39 49.02 9.40
CA PHE A 23 -1.50 48.09 10.50
C PHE A 23 -2.73 47.21 10.40
N ALA A 24 -3.88 47.76 9.99
CA ALA A 24 -5.09 46.99 9.74
C ALA A 24 -4.90 45.96 8.59
N VAL A 25 -4.26 46.37 7.51
CA VAL A 25 -3.91 45.46 6.39
C VAL A 25 -3.00 44.36 6.84
N PHE A 26 -1.98 44.69 7.67
CA PHE A 26 -1.07 43.70 8.21
C PHE A 26 -1.79 42.64 9.08
N ILE A 27 -2.71 43.07 9.96
CA ILE A 27 -3.52 42.15 10.78
C ILE A 27 -4.34 41.20 9.91
N VAL A 28 -4.95 41.72 8.85
CA VAL A 28 -5.75 40.90 7.90
C VAL A 28 -4.87 39.84 7.22
N ILE A 29 -3.68 40.21 6.73
CA ILE A 29 -2.74 39.28 6.09
C ILE A 29 -2.31 38.17 7.09
N VAL A 30 -1.96 38.56 8.31
CA VAL A 30 -1.57 37.60 9.35
C VAL A 30 -2.72 36.66 9.69
N GLY A 31 -3.95 37.21 9.82
CA GLY A 31 -5.16 36.42 10.05
C GLY A 31 -5.42 35.38 8.94
N PHE A 32 -5.29 35.79 7.68
CA PHE A 32 -5.43 34.87 6.55
C PHE A 32 -4.36 33.79 6.55
N TYR A 33 -3.09 34.14 6.85
CA TYR A 33 -2.00 33.18 6.94
C TYR A 33 -2.26 32.11 8.03
N PHE A 34 -2.66 32.52 9.22
CA PHE A 34 -2.99 31.59 10.30
C PHE A 34 -4.22 30.75 10.00
N SER A 35 -5.25 31.34 9.42
CA SER A 35 -6.47 30.60 9.00
C SER A 35 -6.13 29.55 7.94
N TYR A 36 -5.33 29.90 6.94
CA TYR A 36 -4.89 28.97 5.91
C TYR A 36 -4.08 27.81 6.52
N LYS A 37 -3.13 28.12 7.40
CA LYS A 37 -2.34 27.10 8.08
C LYS A 37 -3.20 26.17 8.94
N MET A 38 -4.15 26.72 9.69
CA MET A 38 -5.06 25.95 10.53
C MET A 38 -5.95 25.00 9.72
N VAL A 39 -6.45 25.45 8.55
CA VAL A 39 -7.23 24.60 7.63
C VAL A 39 -6.37 23.50 7.03
N GLN A 40 -5.13 23.80 6.66
CA GLN A 40 -4.17 22.80 6.15
C GLN A 40 -3.87 21.73 7.22
N ASP A 41 -3.60 22.14 8.45
CA ASP A 41 -3.31 21.22 9.54
C ASP A 41 -4.54 20.37 9.93
N SER A 42 -5.74 20.96 9.87
CA SER A 42 -7.00 20.24 10.11
C SER A 42 -7.29 19.18 9.03
N ARG A 43 -6.96 19.45 7.77
CA ARG A 43 -7.15 18.50 6.68
C ARG A 43 -6.22 17.29 6.76
N ARG A 44 -5.12 17.37 7.49
CA ARG A 44 -4.15 16.28 7.72
C ARG A 44 -4.55 15.33 8.84
N SER A 45 -5.62 15.63 9.55
CA SER A 45 -6.10 14.85 10.70
C SER A 45 -7.43 14.19 10.33
N ILE A 46 -7.40 12.87 10.13
CA ILE A 46 -8.61 12.07 9.89
C ILE A 46 -8.88 11.25 11.14
N TYR A 47 -10.10 11.30 11.66
CA TYR A 47 -10.55 10.41 12.71
C TYR A 47 -11.17 9.18 12.08
N VAL A 48 -10.58 8.02 12.34
CA VAL A 48 -11.19 6.72 11.99
C VAL A 48 -11.86 6.17 13.24
N ILE A 49 -13.13 5.82 13.11
CA ILE A 49 -13.86 5.17 14.20
C ILE A 49 -13.62 3.65 14.07
N ASP A 50 -12.87 3.08 14.99
CA ASP A 50 -12.71 1.64 15.11
C ASP A 50 -13.36 1.19 16.41
N ASN A 51 -14.34 0.26 16.33
CA ASN A 51 -15.13 -0.22 17.47
C ASN A 51 -15.75 0.88 18.36
N GLY A 52 -16.14 2.03 17.74
CA GLY A 52 -16.74 3.14 18.47
C GLY A 52 -15.74 4.08 19.16
N VAL A 53 -14.44 3.84 19.03
CA VAL A 53 -13.38 4.70 19.58
C VAL A 53 -12.79 5.54 18.44
N PRO A 54 -12.81 6.89 18.53
CA PRO A 54 -12.16 7.74 17.54
C PRO A 54 -10.63 7.65 17.68
N ILE A 55 -9.98 7.06 16.68
CA ILE A 55 -8.52 7.02 16.57
C ILE A 55 -8.08 8.15 15.65
N LEU A 56 -7.22 9.03 16.14
CA LEU A 56 -6.60 10.08 15.33
C LEU A 56 -5.57 9.45 14.40
N VAL A 57 -5.89 9.36 13.12
CA VAL A 57 -4.96 8.95 12.07
C VAL A 57 -4.39 10.21 11.43
N LYS A 58 -3.11 10.46 11.61
CA LYS A 58 -2.41 11.50 10.87
C LYS A 58 -2.29 11.09 9.42
N GLN A 59 -2.90 11.85 8.51
CA GLN A 59 -2.70 11.65 7.08
C GLN A 59 -1.22 11.94 6.79
N THR A 60 -0.42 10.88 6.68
CA THR A 60 0.96 10.98 6.19
C THR A 60 0.89 11.24 4.68
N ASP A 61 1.82 12.00 4.14
CA ASP A 61 1.87 12.31 2.70
C ASP A 61 1.67 11.03 1.89
N GLU A 62 0.68 11.01 1.02
CA GLU A 62 0.33 9.85 0.19
C GLU A 62 1.54 9.35 -0.60
N LEU A 63 2.39 10.27 -1.06
CA LEU A 63 3.64 9.96 -1.78
C LEU A 63 4.67 9.22 -0.91
N LEU A 64 4.72 9.47 0.41
CA LEU A 64 5.66 8.79 1.30
C LEU A 64 5.23 7.35 1.64
N ASN A 65 3.93 7.09 1.66
CA ASN A 65 3.38 5.78 1.99
C ASN A 65 3.19 4.86 0.77
N ARG A 66 3.15 5.42 -0.43
CA ARG A 66 2.87 4.66 -1.65
C ARG A 66 3.83 3.48 -1.88
N PRO A 67 5.17 3.60 -1.67
CA PRO A 67 6.08 2.47 -1.78
C PRO A 67 5.79 1.33 -0.80
N VAL A 68 5.29 1.65 0.40
CA VAL A 68 4.89 0.65 1.40
C VAL A 68 3.61 -0.06 0.95
N GLU A 69 2.64 0.68 0.39
CA GLU A 69 1.40 0.12 -0.16
C GLU A 69 1.70 -0.82 -1.35
N TYR A 70 2.62 -0.46 -2.24
CA TYR A 70 3.05 -1.35 -3.33
C TYR A 70 3.65 -2.65 -2.81
N LYS A 71 4.54 -2.60 -1.80
CA LYS A 71 5.08 -3.81 -1.17
C LYS A 71 3.98 -4.66 -0.53
N SER A 72 3.08 -4.02 0.22
CA SER A 72 1.95 -4.71 0.86
C SER A 72 1.02 -5.38 -0.16
N GLN A 73 0.78 -4.72 -1.31
CA GLN A 73 -0.02 -5.28 -2.39
C GLN A 73 0.63 -6.52 -3.01
N VAL A 74 1.94 -6.43 -3.31
CA VAL A 74 2.71 -7.56 -3.85
C VAL A 74 2.69 -8.72 -2.86
N GLU A 75 2.92 -8.47 -1.57
CA GLU A 75 2.89 -9.50 -0.54
C GLU A 75 1.50 -10.12 -0.38
N LEU A 76 0.45 -9.30 -0.35
CA LEU A 76 -0.94 -9.74 -0.26
C LEU A 76 -1.30 -10.67 -1.43
N PHE A 77 -0.94 -10.29 -2.66
CA PHE A 77 -1.16 -11.12 -3.83
C PHE A 77 -0.48 -12.49 -3.69
N HIS A 78 0.82 -12.51 -3.37
CA HIS A 78 1.55 -13.76 -3.23
C HIS A 78 1.00 -14.65 -2.12
N ARG A 79 0.62 -14.06 -0.99
CA ARG A 79 0.00 -14.79 0.11
C ARG A 79 -1.33 -15.43 -0.30
N LEU A 80 -2.19 -14.70 -1.00
CA LEU A 80 -3.48 -15.24 -1.45
C LEU A 80 -3.33 -16.29 -2.56
N PHE A 81 -2.38 -16.07 -3.48
CA PHE A 81 -2.20 -16.94 -4.64
C PHE A 81 -1.47 -18.25 -4.31
N PHE A 82 -0.48 -18.21 -3.42
CA PHE A 82 0.40 -19.34 -3.12
C PHE A 82 0.18 -20.00 -1.74
N THR A 83 -0.66 -19.44 -0.86
CA THR A 83 -1.01 -20.13 0.38
C THR A 83 -2.24 -20.99 0.15
N LEU A 84 -2.03 -22.31 0.14
CA LEU A 84 -3.04 -23.29 -0.23
C LEU A 84 -3.22 -24.30 0.90
N ALA A 85 -4.45 -24.42 1.38
CA ALA A 85 -4.86 -25.53 2.23
C ALA A 85 -5.46 -26.65 1.36
N PRO A 86 -5.50 -27.91 1.80
CA PRO A 86 -6.10 -29.02 1.06
C PRO A 86 -7.65 -28.99 1.10
N ASP A 87 -8.22 -27.86 0.73
CA ASP A 87 -9.67 -27.58 0.71
C ASP A 87 -10.01 -26.79 -0.56
N ASP A 88 -10.91 -27.35 -1.38
CA ASP A 88 -11.28 -26.76 -2.69
C ASP A 88 -11.93 -25.38 -2.53
N LYS A 89 -12.77 -25.19 -1.51
CA LYS A 89 -13.42 -23.90 -1.26
C LYS A 89 -12.42 -22.85 -0.85
N TYR A 90 -11.50 -23.19 0.06
CA TYR A 90 -10.43 -22.28 0.50
C TYR A 90 -9.54 -21.86 -0.68
N ILE A 91 -9.16 -22.81 -1.54
CA ILE A 91 -8.33 -22.53 -2.72
C ILE A 91 -9.04 -21.57 -3.66
N LYS A 92 -10.33 -21.83 -3.97
CA LYS A 92 -11.12 -20.99 -4.87
C LYS A 92 -11.30 -19.57 -4.32
N GLU A 93 -11.69 -19.44 -3.06
CA GLU A 93 -11.91 -18.13 -2.43
C GLU A 93 -10.63 -17.28 -2.41
N ASN A 94 -9.49 -17.89 -2.08
CA ASN A 94 -8.21 -17.17 -2.09
C ASN A 94 -7.74 -16.82 -3.51
N ALA A 95 -7.91 -17.75 -4.46
CA ALA A 95 -7.64 -17.47 -5.86
C ALA A 95 -8.49 -16.28 -6.37
N GLU A 96 -9.81 -16.32 -6.16
CA GLU A 96 -10.69 -15.21 -6.55
C GLU A 96 -10.25 -13.87 -5.95
N LYS A 97 -9.93 -13.84 -4.64
CA LYS A 97 -9.42 -12.63 -3.98
C LYS A 97 -8.10 -12.15 -4.59
N SER A 98 -7.20 -13.07 -4.94
CA SER A 98 -5.92 -12.72 -5.56
C SER A 98 -6.10 -12.13 -6.96
N LEU A 99 -7.09 -12.62 -7.72
CA LEU A 99 -7.37 -12.16 -9.09
C LEU A 99 -7.94 -10.73 -9.16
N TYR A 100 -8.43 -10.15 -8.05
CA TYR A 100 -8.75 -8.72 -7.97
C TYR A 100 -7.51 -7.82 -7.87
N LEU A 101 -6.35 -8.41 -7.58
CA LEU A 101 -5.10 -7.67 -7.34
C LEU A 101 -4.17 -7.67 -8.55
N ILE A 102 -4.52 -8.45 -9.59
CA ILE A 102 -3.65 -8.71 -10.73
C ILE A 102 -4.43 -8.68 -12.05
N ASP A 103 -3.71 -8.42 -13.15
CA ASP A 103 -4.25 -8.47 -14.51
C ASP A 103 -4.45 -9.91 -15.03
N ASP A 104 -4.65 -10.03 -16.33
CA ASP A 104 -4.85 -11.33 -17.00
C ASP A 104 -3.63 -12.27 -16.89
N SER A 105 -2.44 -11.76 -16.56
CA SER A 105 -1.27 -12.63 -16.37
C SER A 105 -1.47 -13.61 -15.21
N GLY A 106 -2.02 -13.14 -14.10
CA GLY A 106 -2.37 -14.00 -12.95
C GLY A 106 -3.51 -14.97 -13.26
N LYS A 107 -4.53 -14.52 -14.01
CA LYS A 107 -5.64 -15.39 -14.43
C LYS A 107 -5.16 -16.53 -15.31
N LYS A 108 -4.25 -16.24 -16.25
CA LYS A 108 -3.65 -17.25 -17.13
C LYS A 108 -2.88 -18.30 -16.32
N GLU A 109 -2.07 -17.87 -15.36
CA GLU A 109 -1.31 -18.80 -14.55
C GLU A 109 -2.21 -19.63 -13.61
N TYR A 110 -3.25 -19.02 -13.03
CA TYR A 110 -4.25 -19.77 -12.26
C TYR A 110 -4.93 -20.86 -13.12
N ALA A 111 -5.34 -20.53 -14.35
CA ALA A 111 -5.94 -21.49 -15.26
C ALA A 111 -4.94 -22.61 -15.64
N ASN A 112 -3.70 -22.27 -15.93
CA ASN A 112 -2.62 -23.19 -16.25
C ASN A 112 -2.36 -24.20 -15.11
N LEU A 113 -2.26 -23.71 -13.86
CA LEU A 113 -2.08 -24.56 -12.68
C LEU A 113 -3.29 -25.50 -12.47
N ARG A 114 -4.51 -25.01 -12.70
CA ARG A 114 -5.73 -25.80 -12.60
C ARG A 114 -5.78 -26.91 -13.66
N GLU A 115 -5.45 -26.58 -14.92
CA GLU A 115 -5.41 -27.56 -16.03
C GLU A 115 -4.35 -28.64 -15.81
N LYS A 116 -3.20 -28.28 -15.21
CA LYS A 116 -2.16 -29.22 -14.81
C LYS A 116 -2.53 -30.08 -13.60
N GLY A 117 -3.71 -29.88 -13.00
CA GLY A 117 -4.17 -30.63 -11.84
C GLY A 117 -3.44 -30.29 -10.53
N PHE A 118 -2.71 -29.17 -10.47
CA PHE A 118 -1.92 -28.79 -9.33
C PHE A 118 -2.74 -28.70 -8.04
N TYR A 119 -3.90 -28.04 -8.09
CA TYR A 119 -4.79 -27.89 -6.92
C TYR A 119 -5.36 -29.25 -6.48
N ASN A 120 -5.75 -30.10 -7.42
CA ASN A 120 -6.23 -31.45 -7.11
C ASN A 120 -5.14 -32.29 -6.43
N GLN A 121 -3.89 -32.10 -6.84
CA GLN A 121 -2.75 -32.77 -6.20
C GLN A 121 -2.53 -32.31 -4.75
N ILE A 122 -2.67 -31.02 -4.46
CA ILE A 122 -2.62 -30.45 -3.10
C ILE A 122 -3.71 -31.07 -2.23
N ILE A 123 -4.94 -31.13 -2.73
CA ILE A 123 -6.09 -31.70 -2.00
C ILE A 123 -5.89 -33.20 -1.74
N SER A 124 -5.61 -33.97 -2.80
CA SER A 124 -5.49 -35.44 -2.71
C SER A 124 -4.32 -35.89 -1.83
N SER A 125 -3.21 -35.15 -1.85
CA SER A 125 -2.04 -35.43 -0.98
C SER A 125 -2.19 -34.86 0.41
N ASN A 126 -3.29 -34.18 0.74
CA ASN A 126 -3.49 -33.46 2.00
C ASN A 126 -2.29 -32.56 2.37
N SER A 127 -1.78 -31.85 1.37
CA SER A 127 -0.62 -30.97 1.50
C SER A 127 -1.05 -29.55 1.86
N MET A 128 -0.26 -28.88 2.68
CA MET A 128 -0.39 -27.46 2.95
C MET A 128 0.75 -26.71 2.30
N VAL A 129 0.43 -25.71 1.50
CA VAL A 129 1.43 -24.81 0.89
C VAL A 129 1.36 -23.47 1.61
N THR A 130 2.50 -22.98 2.04
CA THR A 130 2.64 -21.65 2.64
C THR A 130 3.73 -20.88 1.93
N THR A 131 3.58 -19.56 1.83
CA THR A 131 4.62 -18.70 1.27
C THR A 131 5.08 -17.67 2.29
N GLN A 132 6.36 -17.35 2.24
CA GLN A 132 6.99 -16.34 3.06
C GLN A 132 7.83 -15.41 2.19
N ALA A 133 7.62 -14.11 2.33
CA ALA A 133 8.44 -13.10 1.68
C ALA A 133 9.79 -12.96 2.42
N ASP A 134 10.89 -13.04 1.69
CA ASP A 134 12.22 -12.69 2.20
C ASP A 134 12.50 -11.20 1.92
N SER A 135 12.18 -10.71 0.73
CA SER A 135 12.29 -9.28 0.36
C SER A 135 11.43 -8.93 -0.86
N ILE A 136 11.01 -7.67 -0.94
CA ILE A 136 10.29 -7.12 -2.09
C ILE A 136 11.03 -5.87 -2.53
N LYS A 137 11.55 -5.87 -3.76
CA LYS A 137 12.18 -4.71 -4.38
C LYS A 137 11.17 -3.99 -5.25
N ILE A 138 11.06 -2.69 -5.07
CA ILE A 138 10.20 -1.79 -5.85
C ILE A 138 11.09 -0.79 -6.59
N ASP A 139 10.89 -0.67 -7.89
CA ASP A 139 11.47 0.35 -8.75
C ASP A 139 10.32 1.29 -9.15
N LEU A 140 10.29 2.48 -8.56
CA LEU A 140 9.24 3.48 -8.79
C LEU A 140 9.37 4.17 -10.14
N GLU A 141 10.58 4.24 -10.70
CA GLU A 141 10.80 4.87 -12.00
C GLU A 141 10.24 4.02 -13.14
N LYS A 142 10.36 2.70 -13.00
CA LYS A 142 9.90 1.72 -14.00
C LYS A 142 8.56 1.09 -13.65
N ASN A 143 7.95 1.44 -12.52
CA ASN A 143 6.77 0.80 -11.97
C ASN A 143 6.89 -0.73 -11.95
N LYS A 144 8.04 -1.22 -11.48
CA LYS A 144 8.38 -2.63 -11.49
C LYS A 144 8.63 -3.16 -10.09
N PHE A 145 8.22 -4.41 -9.85
CA PHE A 145 8.57 -5.11 -8.61
C PHE A 145 9.29 -6.43 -8.91
N ILE A 146 10.10 -6.86 -7.94
CA ILE A 146 10.64 -8.21 -7.86
C ILE A 146 10.37 -8.72 -6.44
N TYR A 147 9.69 -9.84 -6.37
CA TYR A 147 9.41 -10.56 -5.14
C TYR A 147 10.41 -11.69 -4.97
N TYR A 148 11.04 -11.76 -3.82
CA TYR A 148 11.89 -12.85 -3.38
C TYR A 148 11.25 -13.49 -2.16
N GLY A 149 11.00 -14.77 -2.23
CA GLY A 149 10.41 -15.53 -1.13
C GLY A 149 10.69 -17.02 -1.22
N LYS A 150 10.08 -17.72 -0.30
CA LYS A 150 10.12 -19.19 -0.20
C LYS A 150 8.71 -19.73 -0.14
N GLU A 151 8.54 -20.87 -0.76
CA GLU A 151 7.33 -21.67 -0.69
C GLU A 151 7.66 -22.96 0.08
N MET A 152 6.83 -23.28 1.06
CA MET A 152 6.93 -24.53 1.83
C MET A 152 5.72 -25.41 1.56
N ILE A 153 5.97 -26.60 1.00
CA ILE A 153 4.94 -27.62 0.76
C ILE A 153 5.07 -28.67 1.87
N ASN A 154 4.15 -28.61 2.80
CA ASN A 154 4.11 -29.49 3.95
C ASN A 154 3.22 -30.70 3.66
N ARG A 155 3.83 -31.86 3.45
CA ARG A 155 3.18 -33.16 3.24
C ARG A 155 3.20 -34.00 4.50
N LYS A 156 2.45 -35.09 4.53
CA LYS A 156 2.51 -36.06 5.66
C LYS A 156 3.92 -36.60 5.86
N SER A 157 4.63 -36.94 4.77
CA SER A 157 5.93 -37.62 4.79
C SER A 157 7.13 -36.70 4.65
N SER A 158 6.97 -35.48 4.15
CA SER A 158 8.09 -34.60 3.84
C SER A 158 7.70 -33.12 3.88
N VAL A 159 8.72 -32.29 3.97
CA VAL A 159 8.61 -30.83 3.78
C VAL A 159 9.51 -30.46 2.61
N ILE A 160 8.91 -29.91 1.57
CA ILE A 160 9.62 -29.40 0.40
C ILE A 160 9.70 -27.89 0.51
N LYS A 161 10.91 -27.34 0.39
CA LYS A 161 11.14 -25.89 0.32
C LYS A 161 11.55 -25.52 -1.10
N ARG A 162 10.92 -24.50 -1.66
CA ARG A 162 11.20 -23.95 -2.99
C ARG A 162 11.52 -22.48 -2.89
N LYS A 163 12.33 -22.01 -3.83
CA LYS A 163 12.42 -20.58 -4.10
C LYS A 163 11.09 -20.12 -4.74
N LEU A 164 10.73 -18.90 -4.49
CA LEU A 164 9.65 -18.24 -5.22
C LEU A 164 10.15 -16.84 -5.59
N ILE A 165 10.63 -16.70 -6.81
CA ILE A 165 11.06 -15.41 -7.35
C ILE A 165 10.12 -15.05 -8.47
N THR A 166 9.48 -13.90 -8.35
CA THR A 166 8.55 -13.39 -9.36
C THR A 166 8.86 -11.93 -9.68
N GLU A 167 8.46 -11.49 -10.85
CA GLU A 167 8.50 -10.08 -11.21
C GLU A 167 7.22 -9.66 -11.92
N GLY A 168 7.00 -8.37 -11.98
CA GLY A 168 5.90 -7.75 -12.70
C GLY A 168 5.97 -6.24 -12.61
N ASN A 169 4.95 -5.62 -13.15
CA ASN A 169 4.72 -4.17 -13.06
C ASN A 169 3.56 -3.89 -12.12
N PHE A 170 3.38 -2.66 -11.75
CA PHE A 170 2.22 -2.20 -10.99
C PHE A 170 1.74 -0.86 -11.53
N ASP A 171 0.42 -0.65 -11.44
CA ASP A 171 -0.22 0.63 -11.74
C ASP A 171 -1.22 0.99 -10.65
N ASP A 172 -1.46 2.28 -10.51
CA ASP A 172 -2.46 2.81 -9.59
C ASP A 172 -3.85 2.72 -10.21
N ILE A 173 -4.80 2.26 -9.42
CA ILE A 173 -6.23 2.19 -9.76
C ILE A 173 -7.08 2.77 -8.63
N ILE A 174 -8.37 2.96 -8.89
CA ILE A 174 -9.31 3.38 -7.85
C ILE A 174 -9.41 2.29 -6.77
N ARG A 175 -9.30 2.69 -5.51
CA ARG A 175 -9.46 1.79 -4.36
C ARG A 175 -10.86 1.19 -4.32
N SER A 176 -10.93 -0.08 -3.94
CA SER A 176 -12.20 -0.80 -3.77
C SER A 176 -12.11 -1.76 -2.57
N PRO A 177 -13.24 -2.29 -2.07
CA PRO A 177 -13.21 -3.29 -1.00
C PRO A 177 -12.37 -4.52 -1.30
N ASN A 178 -12.28 -4.93 -2.58
CA ASN A 178 -11.49 -6.06 -3.05
C ASN A 178 -10.03 -5.69 -3.38
N ASN A 179 -9.72 -4.39 -3.47
CA ASN A 179 -8.37 -3.88 -3.71
C ASN A 179 -8.16 -2.59 -2.90
N PRO A 180 -7.92 -2.72 -1.58
CA PRO A 180 -7.87 -1.57 -0.67
C PRO A 180 -6.66 -0.65 -0.89
N HIS A 181 -5.56 -1.17 -1.42
CA HIS A 181 -4.39 -0.36 -1.75
C HIS A 181 -4.55 0.41 -3.06
N GLY A 182 -5.55 0.06 -3.90
CA GLY A 182 -5.74 0.68 -5.21
C GLY A 182 -4.53 0.48 -6.12
N VAL A 183 -3.96 -0.72 -6.14
CA VAL A 183 -2.81 -1.10 -6.97
C VAL A 183 -3.15 -2.36 -7.74
N ILE A 184 -2.96 -2.35 -9.04
CA ILE A 184 -3.08 -3.54 -9.88
C ILE A 184 -1.70 -4.03 -10.30
N LEU A 185 -1.42 -5.32 -10.09
CA LEU A 185 -0.21 -5.96 -10.58
C LEU A 185 -0.40 -6.35 -12.05
N LYS A 186 0.63 -6.19 -12.86
CA LYS A 186 0.58 -6.43 -14.32
C LYS A 186 1.79 -7.21 -14.81
N ASN A 187 1.61 -7.91 -15.94
CA ASN A 187 2.68 -8.62 -16.63
C ASN A 187 3.50 -9.51 -15.68
N TRP A 188 2.80 -10.10 -14.72
CA TRP A 188 3.43 -10.93 -13.71
C TRP A 188 3.90 -12.26 -14.28
N ARG A 189 5.05 -12.71 -13.84
CA ARG A 189 5.62 -14.01 -14.19
C ARG A 189 6.50 -14.57 -13.08
N ILE A 190 6.58 -15.88 -13.02
CA ILE A 190 7.48 -16.61 -12.15
C ILE A 190 8.84 -16.71 -12.84
N LEU A 191 9.89 -16.24 -12.17
CA LEU A 191 11.29 -16.34 -12.65
C LEU A 191 11.98 -17.61 -12.15
N ASP A 192 11.74 -17.99 -10.90
CA ASP A 192 12.34 -19.17 -10.29
C ASP A 192 11.36 -19.78 -9.29
N ASN A 193 11.12 -21.08 -9.41
CA ASN A 193 10.40 -21.90 -8.44
C ASN A 193 11.14 -23.24 -8.27
N SER A 194 12.47 -23.19 -8.16
CA SER A 194 13.32 -24.38 -7.99
C SER A 194 13.27 -24.89 -6.56
N GLU A 195 13.41 -26.20 -6.41
CA GLU A 195 13.48 -26.87 -5.11
C GLU A 195 14.81 -26.52 -4.43
N ILE A 196 14.75 -26.11 -3.15
CA ILE A 196 15.90 -25.85 -2.31
C ILE A 196 16.24 -27.09 -1.49
N SER A 197 15.24 -27.70 -0.88
CA SER A 197 15.40 -28.91 -0.04
C SER A 197 14.11 -29.73 -0.02
N ASN A 198 14.29 -31.04 0.22
CA ASN A 198 13.20 -31.98 0.43
C ASN A 198 13.57 -32.85 1.64
N GLU A 199 13.02 -32.50 2.78
CA GLU A 199 13.35 -33.12 4.06
C GLU A 199 12.26 -34.16 4.42
N SER A 200 12.68 -35.43 4.57
CA SER A 200 11.80 -36.49 5.08
C SER A 200 11.46 -36.23 6.55
N LYS A 201 10.19 -36.37 6.93
CA LYS A 201 9.73 -36.32 8.34
C LYS A 201 9.98 -37.65 9.08
N TYR A 202 10.24 -38.71 8.35
CA TYR A 202 10.60 -40.00 8.91
C TYR A 202 12.12 -40.15 8.88
N SER A 203 12.76 -40.00 10.03
CA SER A 203 14.15 -40.42 10.20
C SER A 203 14.21 -41.96 10.06
N PRO A 204 15.08 -42.55 9.28
CA PRO A 204 15.32 -43.97 9.38
C PRO A 204 15.83 -44.26 10.80
N LEU A 205 15.15 -45.18 11.52
CA LEU A 205 15.61 -45.77 12.75
C LEU A 205 16.93 -46.51 12.50
#